data_7cabf661342996d9ebe0853e87fd43d4
#
_entry.id   7cabf661342996d9ebe0853e87fd43d4
#
_cell.length_a   1.000
_cell.length_b   1.000
_cell.length_c   1.000
_cell.angle_alpha   90.00
_cell.angle_beta   90.00
_cell.angle_gamma   90.00
#
_symmetry.space_group_name_H-M   'P 1'
#
loop_
_entity.id
_entity.type
_entity.pdbx_description
1 polymer ?
#
loop_
_entity_poly.entity_id
_entity_poly.type
_entity_poly.pdbx_seq_one_letter_code
_entity_poly.pdbx_strand_id
1 'polypeptide(L)'
;MKVIFRYDGLADEVLAVFPEEVYRCGRCLCYAHIGQHFEADYTEVIRTTKPATEGQYMDLLAELEAVGYKNLQICKKSVKKFVH
;
A
#
# COMPACT_ATOMS: atom_id res chain seq x y z
N MET A 1 2.77 -2.89 12.17
CA MET A 1 3.20 -2.53 10.81
C MET A 1 2.20 -1.57 10.18
N LYS A 2 2.68 -0.51 9.60
CA LYS A 2 1.80 0.48 8.97
C LYS A 2 1.49 0.09 7.54
N VAL A 3 0.27 0.39 7.10
CA VAL A 3 -0.16 0.14 5.72
C VAL A 3 -0.95 1.35 5.23
N ILE A 4 -0.72 1.71 3.97
CA ILE A 4 -1.47 2.75 3.28
C ILE A 4 -2.18 2.08 2.13
N PHE A 5 -3.50 2.25 2.05
CA PHE A 5 -4.27 1.71 0.93
C PHE A 5 -4.47 2.78 -0.11
N ARG A 6 -4.10 2.47 -1.34
CA ARG A 6 -4.20 3.39 -2.47
C ARG A 6 -5.07 2.78 -3.56
N TYR A 7 -5.77 3.63 -4.27
CA TYR A 7 -6.60 3.20 -5.40
C TYR A 7 -5.98 3.71 -6.70
N ASP A 8 -5.72 2.77 -7.61
CA ASP A 8 -5.21 3.07 -8.94
C ASP A 8 -6.39 3.09 -9.92
N GLY A 9 -6.82 4.28 -10.32
CA GLY A 9 -7.98 4.44 -11.18
C GLY A 9 -7.77 3.93 -12.58
N LEU A 10 -6.54 3.89 -13.08
CA LEU A 10 -6.27 3.38 -14.42
C LEU A 10 -6.41 1.87 -14.48
N ALA A 11 -5.94 1.18 -13.45
CA ALA A 11 -6.01 -0.27 -13.38
C ALA A 11 -7.27 -0.76 -12.65
N ASP A 12 -8.00 0.15 -12.01
CA ASP A 12 -9.15 -0.18 -11.17
C ASP A 12 -8.76 -1.20 -10.10
N GLU A 13 -7.66 -0.91 -9.41
CA GLU A 13 -7.11 -1.79 -8.38
C GLU A 13 -6.82 -1.02 -7.10
N VAL A 14 -6.94 -1.72 -5.98
CA VAL A 14 -6.52 -1.23 -4.68
C VAL A 14 -5.18 -1.86 -4.35
N LEU A 15 -4.25 -1.02 -3.91
CA LEU A 15 -2.91 -1.47 -3.54
C LEU A 15 -2.68 -1.21 -2.06
N ALA A 16 -1.98 -2.13 -1.41
CA ALA A 16 -1.48 -1.92 -0.07
C ALA A 16 0.00 -1.52 -0.17
N VAL A 17 0.35 -0.42 0.45
CA VAL A 17 1.72 0.08 0.47
C VAL A 17 2.22 0.03 1.91
N PHE A 18 3.37 -0.58 2.12
CA PHE A 18 3.97 -0.69 3.45
C PHE A 18 5.09 0.32 3.57
N PRO A 19 4.81 1.51 4.10
CA PRO A 19 5.77 2.62 4.05
C PRO A 19 7.00 2.41 4.91
N GLU A 20 6.94 1.48 5.85
CA GLU A 20 8.09 1.18 6.71
C GLU A 20 9.00 0.10 6.14
N GLU A 21 8.54 -0.61 5.11
CA GLU A 21 9.31 -1.65 4.45
C GLU A 21 10.00 -1.07 3.23
N VAL A 22 11.06 -0.32 3.47
CA VAL A 22 11.75 0.46 2.43
C VAL A 22 12.97 -0.30 1.92
N TYR A 23 13.09 -0.37 0.61
CA TYR A 23 14.25 -0.92 -0.07
C TYR A 23 15.10 0.22 -0.62
N ARG A 24 16.00 -0.10 -1.54
CA ARG A 24 16.90 0.90 -2.13
C ARG A 24 16.13 1.92 -2.96
N CYS A 25 16.67 3.13 -3.02
CA CYS A 25 16.19 4.17 -3.93
C CYS A 25 14.73 4.56 -3.71
N GLY A 26 14.27 4.50 -2.45
CA GLY A 26 12.90 4.90 -2.12
C GLY A 26 11.84 3.90 -2.54
N ARG A 27 12.22 2.70 -2.92
CA ARG A 27 11.26 1.65 -3.23
C ARG A 27 10.75 1.02 -1.94
N CYS A 28 9.49 0.66 -1.92
CA CYS A 28 8.89 0.04 -0.75
C CYS A 28 8.09 -1.19 -1.14
N LEU A 29 7.79 -2.01 -0.15
CA LEU A 29 6.98 -3.21 -0.36
C LEU A 29 5.54 -2.83 -0.60
N CYS A 30 4.92 -3.45 -1.58
CA CYS A 30 3.52 -3.29 -1.89
C CYS A 30 2.87 -4.67 -2.02
N TYR A 31 1.54 -4.68 -1.97
CA TYR A 31 0.78 -5.91 -2.14
C TYR A 31 -0.45 -5.61 -2.98
N ALA A 32 -0.69 -6.45 -3.98
CA ALA A 32 -1.87 -6.37 -4.82
C ALA A 32 -2.70 -7.63 -4.66
N HIS A 33 -3.98 -7.52 -4.98
CA HIS A 33 -4.92 -8.63 -4.88
C HIS A 33 -4.39 -9.89 -5.60
N ILE A 34 -4.72 -11.04 -5.03
CA ILE A 34 -4.32 -12.39 -5.43
C ILE A 34 -2.84 -12.65 -5.13
N GLY A 35 -2.44 -12.29 -3.90
CA GLY A 35 -1.20 -12.75 -3.32
C GLY A 35 0.07 -12.20 -3.93
N GLN A 36 0.01 -11.04 -4.57
CA GLN A 36 1.18 -10.48 -5.25
C GLN A 36 1.88 -9.43 -4.40
N HIS A 37 3.07 -9.78 -3.92
CA HIS A 37 3.96 -8.80 -3.33
C HIS A 37 4.89 -8.26 -4.40
N PHE A 38 5.19 -6.95 -4.33
CA PHE A 38 6.10 -6.34 -5.28
C PHE A 38 6.73 -5.09 -4.67
N GLU A 39 7.79 -4.61 -5.30
CA GLU A 39 8.42 -3.35 -4.92
C GLU A 39 7.96 -2.26 -5.86
N ALA A 40 7.78 -1.07 -5.33
CA ALA A 40 7.45 0.07 -6.15
C ALA A 40 8.10 1.33 -5.57
N ASP A 41 8.34 2.31 -6.44
CA ASP A 41 8.81 3.62 -6.01
C ASP A 41 7.70 4.29 -5.22
N TYR A 42 7.95 4.58 -3.96
CA TYR A 42 6.93 5.12 -3.07
C TYR A 42 6.34 6.43 -3.60
N THR A 43 7.22 7.35 -3.99
CA THR A 43 6.78 8.66 -4.49
C THR A 43 5.92 8.51 -5.74
N GLU A 44 6.32 7.62 -6.64
CA GLU A 44 5.56 7.39 -7.87
C GLU A 44 4.19 6.82 -7.59
N VAL A 45 4.11 5.84 -6.69
CA VAL A 45 2.82 5.23 -6.33
C VAL A 45 1.89 6.27 -5.72
N ILE A 46 2.39 7.06 -4.79
CA ILE A 46 1.56 8.09 -4.15
C ILE A 46 1.11 9.12 -5.18
N ARG A 47 1.98 9.49 -6.12
CA ARG A 47 1.66 10.49 -7.13
C ARG A 47 0.60 10.01 -8.12
N THR A 48 0.60 8.73 -8.46
CA THR A 48 -0.25 8.20 -9.52
C THR A 48 -1.52 7.52 -9.02
N THR A 49 -1.70 7.45 -7.70
CA THR A 49 -2.89 6.82 -7.12
C THR A 49 -3.59 7.79 -6.18
N LYS A 50 -4.74 7.39 -5.67
CA LYS A 50 -5.53 8.17 -4.71
C LYS A 50 -5.70 7.36 -3.45
N PRO A 51 -5.97 8.02 -2.30
CA PRO A 51 -6.31 7.25 -1.10
C PRO A 51 -7.54 6.38 -1.37
N ALA A 52 -7.44 5.11 -1.00
CA ALA A 52 -8.56 4.20 -1.13
C ALA A 52 -9.56 4.46 -0.01
N THR A 53 -10.84 4.40 -0.32
CA THR A 53 -11.88 4.47 0.71
C THR A 53 -11.98 3.15 1.44
N GLU A 54 -12.61 3.17 2.60
CA GLU A 54 -12.80 1.94 3.37
C GLU A 54 -13.53 0.87 2.55
N GLY A 55 -14.57 1.26 1.83
CA GLY A 55 -15.29 0.32 0.98
C GLY A 55 -14.43 -0.29 -0.10
N GLN A 56 -13.41 0.45 -0.56
CA GLN A 56 -12.50 -0.05 -1.57
C GLN A 56 -11.46 -1.02 -1.00
N TYR A 57 -10.94 -0.76 0.21
CA TYR A 57 -9.81 -1.56 0.70
C TYR A 57 -10.19 -2.71 1.65
N MET A 58 -11.45 -2.79 2.07
CA MET A 58 -11.86 -3.80 3.05
C MET A 58 -11.51 -5.23 2.63
N ASP A 59 -11.75 -5.57 1.37
CA ASP A 59 -11.45 -6.92 0.88
C ASP A 59 -9.96 -7.18 0.88
N LEU A 60 -9.17 -6.18 0.49
CA LEU A 60 -7.73 -6.34 0.47
C LEU A 60 -7.17 -6.46 1.89
N LEU A 61 -7.74 -5.72 2.84
CA LEU A 61 -7.35 -5.83 4.23
C LEU A 61 -7.60 -7.25 4.76
N ALA A 62 -8.78 -7.80 4.44
CA ALA A 62 -9.10 -9.17 4.85
C ALA A 62 -8.14 -10.17 4.22
N GLU A 63 -7.76 -9.95 2.96
CA GLU A 63 -6.79 -10.81 2.28
C GLU A 63 -5.43 -10.75 2.96
N LEU A 64 -4.96 -9.57 3.34
CA LEU A 64 -3.68 -9.41 4.03
C LEU A 64 -3.70 -10.15 5.38
N GLU A 65 -4.80 -10.05 6.10
CA GLU A 65 -4.92 -10.75 7.37
C GLU A 65 -4.91 -12.26 7.16
N ALA A 66 -5.53 -12.74 6.09
CA ALA A 66 -5.53 -14.16 5.77
C ALA A 66 -4.14 -14.66 5.36
N VAL A 67 -3.33 -13.80 4.75
CA VAL A 67 -1.95 -14.14 4.38
C VAL A 67 -1.05 -14.21 5.61
N GLY A 68 -1.41 -13.54 6.69
CA GLY A 68 -0.65 -13.62 7.94
C GLY A 68 -0.28 -12.30 8.57
N TYR A 69 -0.63 -11.18 7.95
CA TYR A 69 -0.38 -9.87 8.55
C TYR A 69 -1.29 -9.67 9.75
N LYS A 70 -0.73 -9.17 10.84
CA LYS A 70 -1.48 -8.93 12.07
C LYS A 70 -1.24 -7.51 12.56
N ASN A 71 -2.25 -6.95 13.20
CA ASN A 71 -2.15 -5.64 13.83
C ASN A 71 -1.70 -4.56 12.86
N LEU A 72 -2.25 -4.59 11.65
CA LEU A 72 -1.97 -3.56 10.66
C LEU A 72 -2.55 -2.22 11.10
N GLN A 73 -1.73 -1.19 11.07
CA GLN A 73 -2.14 0.17 11.38
C GLN A 73 -2.38 0.91 10.07
N ILE A 74 -3.65 1.22 9.80
CA ILE A 74 -4.03 1.85 8.54
C ILE A 74 -3.72 3.35 8.61
N CYS A 75 -2.89 3.82 7.69
CA CYS A 75 -2.54 5.22 7.58
C CYS A 75 -3.15 5.81 6.32
N LYS A 76 -3.63 7.04 6.41
CA LYS A 76 -4.28 7.69 5.27
C LYS A 76 -3.35 8.60 4.49
N LYS A 77 -2.30 9.09 5.13
CA LYS A 77 -1.41 10.06 4.53
C LYS A 77 -0.05 9.46 4.26
N SER A 78 0.58 9.96 3.21
CA SER A 78 1.96 9.58 2.91
C SER A 78 2.87 10.03 4.05
N VAL A 79 3.91 9.27 4.28
CA VAL A 79 4.87 9.54 5.34
C VAL A 79 6.03 10.33 4.75
N LYS A 80 6.16 11.58 5.16
CA LYS A 80 7.16 12.49 4.58
C LYS A 80 8.59 12.02 4.73
N LYS A 81 8.89 11.25 5.75
CA LYS A 81 10.25 10.80 6.00
C LYS A 81 10.79 9.87 4.91
N PHE A 82 9.98 9.47 3.98
CA PHE A 82 10.44 8.68 2.83
C PHE A 82 10.85 9.54 1.65
N VAL A 83 10.64 10.83 1.75
CA VAL A 83 10.97 11.76 0.68
C VAL A 83 12.33 12.37 1.01
N HIS A 84 13.35 11.78 0.53
CA HIS A 84 14.71 12.25 0.75
C HIS A 84 15.43 12.33 -0.56
#